data_ee5a7fc06f713812029ebb923b394b3b
#
_entry.id   ee5a7fc06f713812029ebb923b394b3b
#
_cell.length_a   1.000
_cell.length_b   1.000
_cell.length_c   1.000
_cell.angle_alpha   90.00
_cell.angle_beta   90.00
_cell.angle_gamma   90.00
#
_symmetry.space_group_name_H-M   'P 1'
#
loop_
_entity.id
_entity.type
_entity.pdbx_description
1 polymer ?
#
loop_
_entity_poly.entity_id
_entity_poly.type
_entity_poly.pdbx_seq_one_letter_code
_entity_poly.pdbx_strand_id
1 'polypeptide(L)'
;MKRLLCDQSGAIYQICKAFRHEGEGRWHNPEFTMLEWYRPGFNHHALMQEVDALLIETLGTDAGEIISYQDVFKFRLGIDPLTATDEMLLAKMADCNIDISSPEQLDKDSKLQLLFSMAIEPVIGQERPCFVFGFPASRASLARINAQDSRTADRFEVYFKGAELANGFHELNEASEQKQRFEQDNEKRRKNGQPVKPIDTRFLSALENGL
;
A
#
# COMPACT_ATOMS: atom_id res chain seq x y z
N MET A 1 -2.23 5.86 17.45
CA MET A 1 -3.25 6.75 16.86
C MET A 1 -4.59 6.04 16.66
N LYS A 2 -4.72 4.89 15.97
CA LYS A 2 -6.02 4.23 15.70
C LYS A 2 -6.89 3.99 16.95
N ARG A 3 -6.31 3.60 18.09
CA ARG A 3 -7.09 3.46 19.36
C ARG A 3 -7.69 4.78 19.86
N LEU A 4 -7.05 5.92 19.60
CA LEU A 4 -7.60 7.24 19.91
C LEU A 4 -8.79 7.58 19.02
N LEU A 5 -8.73 7.18 17.74
CA LEU A 5 -9.86 7.36 16.83
C LEU A 5 -11.07 6.55 17.30
N CYS A 6 -10.87 5.30 17.72
CA CYS A 6 -11.94 4.47 18.31
C CYS A 6 -12.52 5.10 19.59
N ASP A 7 -11.75 5.93 20.29
CA ASP A 7 -12.17 6.71 21.47
C ASP A 7 -12.68 8.11 21.08
N GLN A 8 -13.11 8.27 19.81
CA GLN A 8 -13.73 9.49 19.28
C GLN A 8 -12.88 10.77 19.38
N SER A 9 -11.56 10.65 19.25
CA SER A 9 -10.65 11.82 19.29
C SER A 9 -10.90 12.84 18.16
N GLY A 10 -11.66 12.44 17.13
CA GLY A 10 -11.78 13.23 15.90
C GLY A 10 -10.54 13.11 15.01
N ALA A 11 -10.40 14.04 14.07
CA ALA A 11 -9.24 14.08 13.18
C ALA A 11 -7.95 14.37 13.96
N ILE A 12 -6.91 13.57 13.70
CA ILE A 12 -5.61 13.67 14.40
C ILE A 12 -4.46 13.54 13.41
N TYR A 13 -3.35 14.19 13.71
CA TYR A 13 -2.09 14.01 12.99
C TYR A 13 -0.92 13.95 13.95
N GLN A 14 0.19 13.42 13.46
CA GLN A 14 1.49 13.49 14.14
C GLN A 14 2.63 13.63 13.11
N ILE A 15 3.69 14.30 13.54
CA ILE A 15 4.99 14.28 12.86
C ILE A 15 5.98 13.73 13.87
N CYS A 16 6.51 12.54 13.60
CA CYS A 16 7.39 11.86 14.54
C CYS A 16 8.47 11.04 13.85
N LYS A 17 9.48 10.63 14.61
CA LYS A 17 10.45 9.63 14.16
C LYS A 17 9.79 8.27 14.07
N ALA A 18 10.03 7.60 12.95
CA ALA A 18 9.65 6.21 12.70
C ALA A 18 10.90 5.38 12.42
N PHE A 19 10.83 4.09 12.74
CA PHE A 19 11.94 3.16 12.60
C PHE A 19 11.46 1.93 11.83
N ARG A 20 12.19 1.57 10.77
CA ARG A 20 11.94 0.35 9.99
C ARG A 20 13.24 -0.41 9.82
N HIS A 21 13.18 -1.72 10.01
CA HIS A 21 14.31 -2.60 9.74
C HIS A 21 14.26 -3.03 8.26
N GLU A 22 14.58 -2.09 7.40
CA GLU A 22 14.71 -2.28 5.95
C GLU A 22 16.15 -2.00 5.55
N GLY A 23 16.59 -2.56 4.41
CA GLY A 23 17.93 -2.28 3.89
C GLY A 23 18.11 -0.79 3.58
N GLU A 24 19.34 -0.30 3.75
CA GLU A 24 19.69 1.07 3.37
C GLU A 24 19.62 1.22 1.84
N GLY A 25 19.01 2.29 1.37
CA GLY A 25 18.83 2.60 -0.04
C GLY A 25 18.82 4.10 -0.29
N ARG A 26 18.72 4.49 -1.55
CA ARG A 26 18.72 5.90 -1.95
C ARG A 26 17.66 6.72 -1.19
N TRP A 27 16.50 6.13 -0.96
CA TRP A 27 15.34 6.77 -0.33
C TRP A 27 14.96 6.17 1.03
N HIS A 28 15.73 5.14 1.49
CA HIS A 28 15.41 4.39 2.70
C HIS A 28 16.49 4.56 3.75
N ASN A 29 16.12 5.06 4.91
CA ASN A 29 16.93 5.09 6.12
C ASN A 29 16.20 4.31 7.23
N PRO A 30 16.93 3.60 8.11
CA PRO A 30 16.33 2.90 9.25
C PRO A 30 15.53 3.81 10.18
N GLU A 31 15.93 5.08 10.28
CA GLU A 31 15.21 6.14 10.99
C GLU A 31 14.81 7.24 10.02
N PHE A 32 13.55 7.61 10.02
CA PHE A 32 13.03 8.72 9.21
C PHE A 32 11.92 9.47 9.94
N THR A 33 11.57 10.64 9.44
CA THR A 33 10.43 11.40 9.95
C THR A 33 9.20 11.09 9.13
N MET A 34 8.11 10.72 9.79
CA MET A 34 6.83 10.41 9.16
C MET A 34 5.76 11.41 9.58
N LEU A 35 5.05 11.97 8.59
CA LEU A 35 3.77 12.63 8.80
C LEU A 35 2.68 11.56 8.65
N GLU A 36 1.87 11.39 9.67
CA GLU A 36 0.74 10.46 9.69
C GLU A 36 -0.50 11.18 10.18
N TRP A 37 -1.63 11.02 9.49
CA TRP A 37 -2.88 11.64 9.92
C TRP A 37 -4.09 10.77 9.56
N TYR A 38 -5.22 11.08 10.20
CA TYR A 38 -6.49 10.38 10.04
C TYR A 38 -7.64 11.37 9.92
N ARG A 39 -8.55 11.08 9.01
CA ARG A 39 -9.73 11.89 8.71
C ARG A 39 -10.99 11.02 8.83
N PRO A 40 -11.63 10.97 10.03
CA PRO A 40 -12.90 10.27 10.18
C PRO A 40 -13.92 10.73 9.13
N GLY A 41 -14.64 9.76 8.54
CA GLY A 41 -15.62 10.02 7.49
C GLY A 41 -15.05 10.14 6.06
N PHE A 42 -13.72 10.14 5.88
CA PHE A 42 -13.11 10.11 4.55
C PHE A 42 -12.95 8.67 4.06
N ASN A 43 -13.23 8.45 2.78
CA ASN A 43 -12.75 7.28 2.06
C ASN A 43 -11.37 7.59 1.42
N HIS A 44 -10.77 6.61 0.79
CA HIS A 44 -9.46 6.78 0.16
C HIS A 44 -9.46 7.82 -0.97
N HIS A 45 -10.57 8.03 -1.70
CA HIS A 45 -10.65 9.07 -2.73
C HIS A 45 -10.65 10.48 -2.15
N ALA A 46 -11.40 10.74 -1.07
CA ALA A 46 -11.36 12.01 -0.38
C ALA A 46 -9.99 12.28 0.23
N LEU A 47 -9.33 11.24 0.76
CA LEU A 47 -7.98 11.35 1.29
C LEU A 47 -6.96 11.65 0.18
N MET A 48 -7.07 11.04 -1.01
CA MET A 48 -6.19 11.37 -2.16
C MET A 48 -6.28 12.86 -2.52
N GLN A 49 -7.48 13.45 -2.51
CA GLN A 49 -7.65 14.89 -2.78
C GLN A 49 -6.95 15.76 -1.73
N GLU A 50 -7.00 15.38 -0.45
CA GLU A 50 -6.30 16.11 0.62
C GLU A 50 -4.79 15.96 0.49
N VAL A 51 -4.28 14.76 0.15
CA VAL A 51 -2.85 14.54 -0.10
C VAL A 51 -2.38 15.35 -1.30
N ASP A 52 -3.15 15.39 -2.39
CA ASP A 52 -2.80 16.17 -3.59
C ASP A 52 -2.71 17.66 -3.27
N ALA A 53 -3.68 18.21 -2.54
CA ALA A 53 -3.63 19.59 -2.08
C ALA A 53 -2.39 19.88 -1.20
N LEU A 54 -2.01 18.96 -0.33
CA LEU A 54 -0.80 19.07 0.49
C LEU A 54 0.47 19.07 -0.36
N LEU A 55 0.56 18.22 -1.39
CA LEU A 55 1.71 18.15 -2.29
C LEU A 55 1.82 19.40 -3.18
N ILE A 56 0.72 19.93 -3.67
CA ILE A 56 0.69 21.21 -4.40
C ILE A 56 1.24 22.33 -3.51
N GLU A 57 0.77 22.45 -2.29
CA GLU A 57 1.18 23.52 -1.36
C GLU A 57 2.65 23.38 -0.92
N THR A 58 3.12 22.15 -0.67
CA THR A 58 4.46 21.93 -0.08
C THR A 58 5.56 21.75 -1.12
N LEU A 59 5.27 21.18 -2.27
CA LEU A 59 6.24 20.88 -3.32
C LEU A 59 6.08 21.77 -4.57
N GLY A 60 5.00 22.55 -4.64
CA GLY A 60 4.70 23.40 -5.80
C GLY A 60 4.44 22.59 -7.08
N THR A 61 3.87 21.39 -6.96
CA THR A 61 3.55 20.54 -8.10
C THR A 61 2.22 20.96 -8.74
N ASP A 62 2.01 20.56 -10.00
CA ASP A 62 0.66 20.52 -10.56
C ASP A 62 -0.15 19.40 -9.90
N ALA A 63 -1.49 19.44 -10.09
CA ALA A 63 -2.39 18.40 -9.62
C ALA A 63 -1.96 17.01 -10.12
N GLY A 64 -2.00 16.04 -9.23
CA GLY A 64 -1.53 14.69 -9.49
C GLY A 64 -2.39 13.94 -10.52
N GLU A 65 -1.76 12.99 -11.19
CA GLU A 65 -2.45 11.99 -12.02
C GLU A 65 -3.02 10.88 -11.12
N ILE A 66 -4.24 10.43 -11.42
CA ILE A 66 -4.89 9.34 -10.69
C ILE A 66 -5.12 8.18 -11.65
N ILE A 67 -4.60 7.00 -11.32
CA ILE A 67 -4.72 5.80 -12.14
C ILE A 67 -4.94 4.57 -11.26
N SER A 68 -5.75 3.61 -11.71
CA SER A 68 -5.87 2.35 -10.98
C SER A 68 -4.64 1.46 -11.16
N TYR A 69 -4.36 0.61 -10.16
CA TYR A 69 -3.30 -0.40 -10.24
C TYR A 69 -3.51 -1.32 -11.45
N GLN A 70 -4.75 -1.69 -11.73
CA GLN A 70 -5.10 -2.49 -12.90
C GLN A 70 -4.77 -1.75 -14.21
N ASP A 71 -5.16 -0.48 -14.33
CA ASP A 71 -4.97 0.28 -15.56
C ASP A 71 -3.50 0.62 -15.81
N VAL A 72 -2.72 0.94 -14.77
CA VAL A 72 -1.29 1.20 -14.96
C VAL A 72 -0.55 -0.05 -15.46
N PHE A 73 -0.90 -1.25 -14.96
CA PHE A 73 -0.35 -2.50 -15.48
C PHE A 73 -0.77 -2.77 -16.93
N LYS A 74 -2.04 -2.59 -17.25
CA LYS A 74 -2.54 -2.75 -18.63
C LYS A 74 -1.84 -1.78 -19.59
N PHE A 75 -1.72 -0.53 -19.18
CA PHE A 75 -1.12 0.51 -20.02
C PHE A 75 0.39 0.32 -20.22
N ARG A 76 1.13 0.00 -19.14
CA ARG A 76 2.59 -0.10 -19.17
C ARG A 76 3.11 -1.47 -19.62
N LEU A 77 2.43 -2.54 -19.21
CA LEU A 77 2.92 -3.91 -19.39
C LEU A 77 2.02 -4.77 -20.28
N GLY A 78 0.83 -4.29 -20.64
CA GLY A 78 -0.11 -5.01 -21.49
C GLY A 78 -0.76 -6.22 -20.81
N ILE A 79 -0.71 -6.33 -19.49
CA ILE A 79 -1.31 -7.42 -18.72
C ILE A 79 -2.28 -6.90 -17.67
N ASP A 80 -3.30 -7.71 -17.35
CA ASP A 80 -4.22 -7.43 -16.25
C ASP A 80 -3.71 -8.11 -14.97
N PRO A 81 -3.22 -7.37 -13.95
CA PRO A 81 -2.62 -7.95 -12.76
C PRO A 81 -3.60 -8.76 -11.92
N LEU A 82 -4.91 -8.46 -12.01
CA LEU A 82 -5.93 -9.14 -11.22
C LEU A 82 -6.24 -10.54 -11.76
N THR A 83 -6.05 -10.77 -13.07
CA THR A 83 -6.37 -12.03 -13.75
C THR A 83 -5.15 -12.75 -14.34
N ALA A 84 -3.99 -12.12 -14.39
CA ALA A 84 -2.77 -12.71 -14.94
C ALA A 84 -2.42 -14.05 -14.27
N THR A 85 -2.05 -15.02 -15.07
CA THR A 85 -1.52 -16.31 -14.61
C THR A 85 -0.03 -16.19 -14.25
N ASP A 86 0.49 -17.18 -13.56
CA ASP A 86 1.92 -17.23 -13.21
C ASP A 86 2.82 -17.21 -14.44
N GLU A 87 2.43 -17.93 -15.51
CA GLU A 87 3.17 -17.98 -16.78
C GLU A 87 3.22 -16.60 -17.44
N MET A 88 2.09 -15.86 -17.43
CA MET A 88 2.04 -14.49 -17.96
C MET A 88 2.94 -13.55 -17.18
N LEU A 89 2.97 -13.66 -15.86
CA LEU A 89 3.84 -12.83 -15.01
C LEU A 89 5.32 -13.14 -15.23
N LEU A 90 5.70 -14.42 -15.30
CA LEU A 90 7.08 -14.84 -15.57
C LEU A 90 7.55 -14.37 -16.96
N ALA A 91 6.71 -14.53 -17.98
CA ALA A 91 7.01 -14.04 -19.33
C ALA A 91 7.22 -12.52 -19.31
N LYS A 92 6.37 -11.77 -18.60
CA LYS A 92 6.47 -10.32 -18.50
C LYS A 92 7.71 -9.87 -17.71
N MET A 93 8.11 -10.59 -16.66
CA MET A 93 9.37 -10.34 -15.95
C MET A 93 10.57 -10.50 -16.89
N ALA A 94 10.58 -11.54 -17.72
CA ALA A 94 11.63 -11.75 -18.72
C ALA A 94 11.66 -10.62 -19.77
N ASP A 95 10.48 -10.21 -20.30
CA ASP A 95 10.37 -9.08 -21.24
C ASP A 95 10.94 -7.77 -20.64
N CYS A 96 10.76 -7.57 -19.35
CA CYS A 96 11.27 -6.40 -18.61
C CYS A 96 12.73 -6.54 -18.15
N ASN A 97 13.43 -7.61 -18.51
CA ASN A 97 14.80 -7.93 -18.07
C ASN A 97 14.94 -7.97 -16.53
N ILE A 98 13.91 -8.45 -15.84
CA ILE A 98 13.94 -8.67 -14.39
C ILE A 98 14.58 -10.03 -14.15
N ASP A 99 15.90 -10.02 -13.86
CA ASP A 99 16.69 -11.21 -13.61
C ASP A 99 16.82 -11.45 -12.10
N ILE A 100 16.21 -12.53 -11.63
CA ILE A 100 16.26 -12.97 -10.23
C ILE A 100 16.45 -14.49 -10.20
N SER A 101 17.12 -14.97 -9.16
CA SER A 101 17.25 -16.41 -8.93
C SER A 101 15.90 -17.04 -8.61
N SER A 102 15.51 -18.07 -9.38
CA SER A 102 14.30 -18.87 -9.16
C SER A 102 12.99 -18.08 -9.10
N PRO A 103 12.62 -17.31 -10.16
CA PRO A 103 11.41 -16.49 -10.19
C PRO A 103 10.12 -17.34 -10.08
N GLU A 104 10.18 -18.61 -10.46
CA GLU A 104 9.08 -19.58 -10.35
C GLU A 104 8.70 -19.91 -8.90
N GLN A 105 9.61 -19.71 -7.94
CA GLN A 105 9.36 -19.94 -6.50
C GLN A 105 8.66 -18.76 -5.81
N LEU A 106 8.58 -17.62 -6.48
CA LEU A 106 7.87 -16.47 -5.95
C LEU A 106 6.36 -16.67 -6.07
N ASP A 107 5.63 -16.20 -5.05
CA ASP A 107 4.18 -16.09 -5.15
C ASP A 107 3.77 -14.97 -6.12
N LYS A 108 2.49 -14.97 -6.49
CA LYS A 108 1.91 -13.99 -7.42
C LYS A 108 2.14 -12.54 -6.96
N ASP A 109 1.97 -12.27 -5.67
CA ASP A 109 2.12 -10.92 -5.11
C ASP A 109 3.56 -10.42 -5.21
N SER A 110 4.53 -11.28 -4.99
CA SER A 110 5.96 -10.97 -5.13
C SER A 110 6.32 -10.67 -6.58
N LYS A 111 5.82 -11.45 -7.55
CA LYS A 111 6.01 -11.19 -8.98
C LYS A 111 5.41 -9.86 -9.41
N LEU A 112 4.17 -9.57 -8.98
CA LEU A 112 3.52 -8.28 -9.22
C LEU A 112 4.28 -7.11 -8.59
N GLN A 113 4.82 -7.28 -7.37
CA GLN A 113 5.63 -6.27 -6.72
C GLN A 113 6.90 -5.95 -7.51
N LEU A 114 7.62 -6.98 -7.98
CA LEU A 114 8.83 -6.79 -8.78
C LEU A 114 8.54 -6.10 -10.11
N LEU A 115 7.48 -6.52 -10.82
CA LEU A 115 7.04 -5.85 -12.05
C LEU A 115 6.68 -4.39 -11.79
N PHE A 116 5.98 -4.11 -10.71
CA PHE A 116 5.61 -2.74 -10.35
C PHE A 116 6.84 -1.90 -10.04
N SER A 117 7.69 -2.34 -9.11
CA SER A 117 8.85 -1.56 -8.65
C SER A 117 9.94 -1.38 -9.70
N MET A 118 10.13 -2.35 -10.61
CA MET A 118 11.20 -2.28 -11.59
C MET A 118 10.77 -1.75 -12.96
N ALA A 119 9.50 -1.89 -13.33
CA ALA A 119 9.04 -1.51 -14.67
C ALA A 119 7.98 -0.40 -14.70
N ILE A 120 7.23 -0.19 -13.62
CA ILE A 120 6.16 0.83 -13.56
C ILE A 120 6.60 2.04 -12.74
N GLU A 121 7.02 1.85 -11.50
CA GLU A 121 7.40 2.93 -10.59
C GLU A 121 8.45 3.89 -11.17
N PRO A 122 9.50 3.45 -11.89
CA PRO A 122 10.48 4.34 -12.48
C PRO A 122 9.95 5.29 -13.56
N VAL A 123 8.77 5.01 -14.12
CA VAL A 123 8.22 5.76 -15.28
C VAL A 123 6.91 6.50 -14.99
N ILE A 124 6.37 6.39 -13.79
CA ILE A 124 5.22 7.15 -13.32
C ILE A 124 5.65 8.32 -12.44
N GLY A 125 4.81 9.34 -12.30
CA GLY A 125 5.08 10.46 -11.38
C GLY A 125 6.31 11.30 -11.72
N GLN A 126 6.76 11.36 -12.99
CA GLN A 126 7.99 12.06 -13.34
C GLN A 126 7.81 13.58 -13.40
N GLU A 127 6.70 14.05 -13.93
CA GLU A 127 6.40 15.49 -14.08
C GLU A 127 5.51 16.01 -12.94
N ARG A 128 4.54 15.23 -12.51
CA ARG A 128 3.59 15.51 -11.43
C ARG A 128 3.33 14.26 -10.61
N PRO A 129 2.86 14.36 -9.35
CA PRO A 129 2.55 13.19 -8.54
C PRO A 129 1.60 12.22 -9.24
N CYS A 130 1.83 10.91 -9.07
CA CYS A 130 0.96 9.86 -9.60
C CYS A 130 0.36 9.06 -8.44
N PHE A 131 -0.95 9.12 -8.31
CA PHE A 131 -1.73 8.36 -7.33
C PHE A 131 -2.15 7.03 -7.97
N VAL A 132 -1.61 5.94 -7.47
CA VAL A 132 -2.01 4.59 -7.88
C VAL A 132 -2.94 4.03 -6.82
N PHE A 133 -4.18 3.68 -7.20
CA PHE A 133 -5.19 3.17 -6.25
C PHE A 133 -5.74 1.81 -6.66
N GLY A 134 -6.47 1.13 -5.77
CA GLY A 134 -7.12 -0.15 -6.07
C GLY A 134 -6.13 -1.29 -6.20
N PHE A 135 -5.19 -1.41 -5.27
CA PHE A 135 -4.23 -2.52 -5.19
C PHE A 135 -4.96 -3.87 -5.04
N PRO A 136 -4.36 -4.99 -5.47
CA PRO A 136 -4.95 -6.31 -5.27
C PRO A 136 -5.35 -6.55 -3.80
N ALA A 137 -6.48 -7.24 -3.58
CA ALA A 137 -7.00 -7.55 -2.25
C ALA A 137 -5.99 -8.30 -1.36
N SER A 138 -5.15 -9.17 -1.96
CA SER A 138 -4.03 -9.84 -1.27
C SER A 138 -3.01 -8.86 -0.67
N ARG A 139 -2.98 -7.63 -1.16
CA ARG A 139 -2.09 -6.54 -0.72
C ARG A 139 -2.84 -5.45 0.03
N ALA A 140 -4.03 -5.75 0.53
CA ALA A 140 -4.85 -4.77 1.25
C ALA A 140 -4.19 -4.20 2.51
N SER A 141 -3.24 -4.92 3.12
CA SER A 141 -2.63 -4.50 4.41
C SER A 141 -3.72 -4.21 5.44
N LEU A 142 -3.88 -2.95 5.85
CA LEU A 142 -4.88 -2.49 6.81
C LEU A 142 -6.09 -1.79 6.14
N ALA A 143 -6.16 -1.79 4.82
CA ALA A 143 -7.28 -1.22 4.07
C ALA A 143 -8.49 -2.15 4.03
N ARG A 144 -9.68 -1.58 3.86
CA ARG A 144 -10.87 -2.33 3.50
C ARG A 144 -10.72 -2.96 2.12
N ILE A 145 -11.37 -4.12 1.92
CA ILE A 145 -11.62 -4.63 0.59
C ILE A 145 -12.70 -3.77 -0.07
N ASN A 146 -12.50 -3.45 -1.36
CA ASN A 146 -13.46 -2.64 -2.09
C ASN A 146 -14.81 -3.36 -2.23
N ALA A 147 -15.89 -2.65 -1.90
CA ALA A 147 -17.24 -3.23 -1.89
C ALA A 147 -17.80 -3.51 -3.31
N GLN A 148 -17.31 -2.79 -4.34
CA GLN A 148 -17.74 -2.97 -5.73
C GLN A 148 -16.88 -4.00 -6.47
N ASP A 149 -15.61 -4.14 -6.11
CA ASP A 149 -14.71 -5.15 -6.68
C ASP A 149 -13.87 -5.80 -5.57
N SER A 150 -14.31 -6.92 -5.08
CA SER A 150 -13.65 -7.66 -3.99
C SER A 150 -12.24 -8.16 -4.33
N ARG A 151 -11.79 -8.02 -5.58
CA ARG A 151 -10.42 -8.34 -5.99
C ARG A 151 -9.43 -7.23 -5.61
N THR A 152 -9.93 -6.05 -5.23
CA THR A 152 -9.13 -4.85 -4.92
C THR A 152 -9.36 -4.35 -3.50
N ALA A 153 -8.43 -3.54 -3.03
CA ALA A 153 -8.49 -2.88 -1.73
C ALA A 153 -8.63 -1.35 -1.90
N ASP A 154 -9.29 -0.71 -0.96
CA ASP A 154 -9.43 0.74 -0.86
C ASP A 154 -8.13 1.37 -0.31
N ARG A 155 -7.07 1.22 -1.10
CA ARG A 155 -5.70 1.64 -0.81
C ARG A 155 -5.14 2.41 -1.99
N PHE A 156 -4.30 3.42 -1.71
CA PHE A 156 -3.52 4.13 -2.72
C PHE A 156 -2.09 4.36 -2.25
N GLU A 157 -1.19 4.54 -3.20
CA GLU A 157 0.16 5.01 -3.00
C GLU A 157 0.43 6.18 -3.94
N VAL A 158 1.33 7.08 -3.55
CA VAL A 158 1.68 8.28 -4.32
C VAL A 158 3.14 8.22 -4.71
N TYR A 159 3.40 8.34 -6.00
CA TYR A 159 4.75 8.30 -6.58
C TYR A 159 5.13 9.63 -7.20
N PHE A 160 6.35 10.10 -6.92
CA PHE A 160 6.88 11.30 -7.53
C PHE A 160 8.39 11.22 -7.65
N LYS A 161 8.92 11.44 -8.86
CA LYS A 161 10.36 11.43 -9.18
C LYS A 161 11.09 10.17 -8.68
N GLY A 162 10.45 9.01 -8.81
CA GLY A 162 11.00 7.72 -8.44
C GLY A 162 11.03 7.45 -6.93
N ALA A 163 10.18 8.11 -6.16
CA ALA A 163 9.99 7.85 -4.74
C ALA A 163 8.50 7.65 -4.42
N GLU A 164 8.18 6.68 -3.57
CA GLU A 164 6.89 6.58 -2.90
C GLU A 164 6.83 7.63 -1.80
N LEU A 165 5.98 8.64 -1.97
CA LEU A 165 5.82 9.75 -1.01
C LEU A 165 4.79 9.47 0.06
N ALA A 166 3.74 8.72 -0.26
CA ALA A 166 2.64 8.48 0.66
C ALA A 166 1.93 7.16 0.36
N ASN A 167 1.31 6.61 1.40
CA ASN A 167 0.48 5.40 1.34
C ASN A 167 -0.76 5.65 2.18
N GLY A 168 -1.94 5.49 1.62
CA GLY A 168 -3.19 5.82 2.30
C GLY A 168 -4.26 4.75 2.12
N PHE A 169 -5.18 4.68 3.07
CA PHE A 169 -6.22 3.66 3.14
C PHE A 169 -7.59 4.24 3.46
N HIS A 170 -8.63 3.56 3.00
CA HIS A 170 -9.89 3.50 3.73
C HIS A 170 -9.73 2.39 4.77
N GLU A 171 -9.65 2.78 6.03
CA GLU A 171 -9.23 1.86 7.11
C GLU A 171 -10.19 0.71 7.32
N LEU A 172 -9.64 -0.49 7.52
CA LEU A 172 -10.41 -1.64 8.00
C LEU A 172 -10.87 -1.36 9.44
N ASN A 173 -12.17 -1.41 9.66
CA ASN A 173 -12.79 -1.19 10.96
C ASN A 173 -13.47 -2.44 11.56
N GLU A 174 -13.50 -3.56 10.84
CA GLU A 174 -14.05 -4.82 11.33
C GLU A 174 -13.01 -5.56 12.17
N ALA A 175 -13.25 -5.64 13.49
CA ALA A 175 -12.31 -6.27 14.44
C ALA A 175 -12.05 -7.75 14.14
N SER A 176 -13.07 -8.49 13.71
CA SER A 176 -12.96 -9.91 13.36
C SER A 176 -12.06 -10.13 12.14
N GLU A 177 -12.22 -9.34 11.08
CA GLU A 177 -11.36 -9.39 9.89
C GLU A 177 -9.94 -8.94 10.22
N GLN A 178 -9.78 -7.89 11.02
CA GLN A 178 -8.45 -7.43 11.46
C GLN A 178 -7.70 -8.52 12.22
N LYS A 179 -8.39 -9.23 13.13
CA LYS A 179 -7.81 -10.37 13.86
C LYS A 179 -7.38 -11.47 12.89
N GLN A 180 -8.23 -11.85 11.95
CA GLN A 180 -7.94 -12.88 10.97
C GLN A 180 -6.69 -12.51 10.13
N ARG A 181 -6.55 -11.25 9.71
CA ARG A 181 -5.36 -10.78 8.96
C ARG A 181 -4.09 -10.87 9.80
N PHE A 182 -4.12 -10.50 11.07
CA PHE A 182 -2.98 -10.66 11.99
C PHE A 182 -2.58 -12.13 12.18
N GLU A 183 -3.56 -13.04 12.27
CA GLU A 183 -3.30 -14.48 12.38
C GLU A 183 -2.68 -15.02 11.09
N GLN A 184 -3.17 -14.61 9.91
CA GLN A 184 -2.61 -14.97 8.61
C GLN A 184 -1.18 -14.45 8.44
N ASP A 185 -0.90 -13.22 8.84
CA ASP A 185 0.46 -12.67 8.81
C ASP A 185 1.41 -13.46 9.71
N ASN A 186 0.98 -13.81 10.91
CA ASN A 186 1.77 -14.63 11.81
C ASN A 186 2.00 -16.04 11.26
N GLU A 187 1.05 -16.60 10.53
CA GLU A 187 1.24 -17.88 9.86
C GLU A 187 2.25 -17.80 8.71
N LYS A 188 2.18 -16.74 7.88
CA LYS A 188 3.20 -16.48 6.85
C LYS A 188 4.59 -16.32 7.48
N ARG A 189 4.69 -15.57 8.58
CA ARG A 189 5.96 -15.41 9.31
C ARG A 189 6.52 -16.73 9.81
N ARG A 190 5.70 -17.62 10.38
CA ARG A 190 6.14 -18.98 10.80
C ARG A 190 6.68 -19.79 9.64
N LYS A 191 5.96 -19.80 8.50
CA LYS A 191 6.38 -20.52 7.29
C LYS A 191 7.74 -20.03 6.77
N ASN A 192 7.99 -18.72 6.92
CA ASN A 192 9.24 -18.08 6.48
C ASN A 192 10.35 -18.09 7.56
N GLY A 193 10.17 -18.81 8.68
CA GLY A 193 11.15 -18.87 9.77
C GLY A 193 11.33 -17.55 10.52
N GLN A 194 10.39 -16.62 10.39
CA GLN A 194 10.43 -15.30 11.03
C GLN A 194 9.72 -15.33 12.40
N PRO A 195 10.17 -14.53 13.38
CA PRO A 195 9.49 -14.40 14.66
C PRO A 195 8.04 -13.93 14.49
N VAL A 196 7.10 -14.61 15.15
CA VAL A 196 5.70 -14.15 15.22
C VAL A 196 5.60 -12.89 16.07
N LYS A 197 4.64 -12.04 15.76
CA LYS A 197 4.36 -10.82 16.52
C LYS A 197 3.14 -11.01 17.42
N PRO A 198 3.15 -10.48 18.65
CA PRO A 198 1.97 -10.51 19.51
C PRO A 198 0.84 -9.70 18.86
N ILE A 199 -0.36 -10.22 18.92
CA ILE A 199 -1.57 -9.52 18.45
C ILE A 199 -1.95 -8.46 19.46
N ASP A 200 -2.15 -7.21 19.02
CA ASP A 200 -2.62 -6.11 19.87
C ASP A 200 -4.13 -6.29 20.18
N THR A 201 -4.41 -7.03 21.25
CA THR A 201 -5.78 -7.28 21.71
C THR A 201 -6.50 -6.00 22.14
N ARG A 202 -5.76 -4.99 22.64
CA ARG A 202 -6.33 -3.69 23.02
C ARG A 202 -6.81 -2.91 21.79
N PHE A 203 -6.10 -3.05 20.68
CA PHE A 203 -6.52 -2.46 19.41
C PHE A 203 -7.78 -3.16 18.87
N LEU A 204 -7.82 -4.50 18.90
CA LEU A 204 -9.00 -5.25 18.48
C LEU A 204 -10.23 -4.88 19.31
N SER A 205 -10.10 -4.83 20.65
CA SER A 205 -11.20 -4.38 21.53
C SER A 205 -11.62 -2.94 21.26
N ALA A 206 -10.67 -2.04 20.88
CA ALA A 206 -11.03 -0.68 20.53
C ALA A 206 -11.83 -0.62 19.23
N LEU A 207 -11.49 -1.44 18.21
CA LEU A 207 -12.24 -1.52 16.96
C LEU A 207 -13.68 -1.99 17.13
N GLU A 208 -13.98 -2.84 18.15
CA GLU A 208 -15.34 -3.25 18.47
C GLU A 208 -16.25 -2.08 18.88
N ASN A 209 -15.66 -0.99 19.37
CA ASN A 209 -16.37 0.25 19.72
C ASN A 209 -16.57 1.19 18.52
N GLY A 210 -15.97 0.87 17.37
CA GLY A 210 -16.05 1.65 16.14
C GLY A 210 -14.79 2.48 15.84
N LEU A 211 -14.58 2.73 14.56
CA LEU A 211 -13.51 3.57 14.00
C LEU A 211 -14.11 4.49 12.94
#